data_97d6d1b91cc20357339610a3b54ca903
#
_entry.id   97d6d1b91cc20357339610a3b54ca903
#
_cell.length_a   1.000
_cell.length_b   1.000
_cell.length_c   1.000
_cell.angle_alpha   90.00
_cell.angle_beta   90.00
_cell.angle_gamma   90.00
#
_symmetry.space_group_name_H-M   'P 1'
#
loop_
_entity.id
_entity.type
_entity.pdbx_description
1 polymer ?
#
loop_
_entity_poly.entity_id
_entity_poly.type
_entity_poly.pdbx_seq_one_letter_code
_entity_poly.pdbx_strand_id
1 'polypeptide(L)'
;VASCSDKISMRVSDGDGLEFILLKDGAKTGIKFRGVPNGHEFTSLLLAILNSDGKGKNFPDESICNRVKALNGSIHLTTYVSLTCTNCPDVVQALNAMTTLNPQIHHEMVDGAINQAEVDALKIQGVPSVFADGKLIHVGRGEFGELLSKLEAQYGINESLTEKTVKRYDVVVVGGGPAGASAAIYSARKGLSVAVVAERIGGQVKETVGIENLISVPETTGTQLADNLRLHMRQYPIDLLEHRRIEKVTIEGNEKVLSTAGGEIFKAPAVIVATGASWRKLNVPGEAEYIGRGVAFCPHCDGPFYKGKHVAVVGGGNSGIEAAIDLAGICSKVTVLEFMDELKADQVLQEKAKSLPNVEIFVSSQTTEVVGNGDKVTGIRTKDRKTGEERVIHLDGIFVQIGLAANSGVFKEIVETNRPGEIVIDAHCRTNVPGIYAAGDVSTVPFKQIIISMGEGAKAALSAFEDRVRGVLG
;
A
#
# COMPACT_ATOMS: atom_id res chain seq x y z
N VAL A 1 -5.02 -25.37 18.38
CA VAL A 1 -6.33 -24.79 17.99
C VAL A 1 -7.46 -25.73 18.41
N ALA A 2 -7.43 -27.02 18.04
CA ALA A 2 -8.49 -27.98 18.39
C ALA A 2 -8.72 -28.12 19.92
N SER A 3 -7.67 -27.95 20.74
CA SER A 3 -7.81 -27.96 22.20
C SER A 3 -8.47 -26.68 22.79
N CYS A 4 -8.66 -25.66 22.00
CA CYS A 4 -9.25 -24.38 22.45
C CYS A 4 -10.78 -24.31 22.28
N SER A 5 -11.39 -25.29 21.60
CA SER A 5 -12.83 -25.30 21.33
C SER A 5 -13.33 -26.72 21.10
N ASP A 6 -14.46 -27.07 21.68
CA ASP A 6 -15.20 -28.31 21.46
C ASP A 6 -15.81 -28.43 20.06
N LYS A 7 -15.87 -27.32 19.33
CA LYS A 7 -16.37 -27.24 17.93
C LYS A 7 -15.29 -27.56 16.90
N ILE A 8 -14.02 -27.64 17.31
CA ILE A 8 -12.91 -27.89 16.39
C ILE A 8 -12.33 -29.26 16.68
N SER A 9 -12.41 -30.15 15.71
CA SER A 9 -11.79 -31.49 15.78
C SER A 9 -10.67 -31.61 14.75
N MET A 10 -9.64 -32.39 15.06
CA MET A 10 -8.56 -32.71 14.14
C MET A 10 -8.61 -34.22 13.83
N ARG A 11 -8.51 -34.56 12.56
CA ARG A 11 -8.34 -35.92 12.07
C ARG A 11 -6.98 -36.02 11.38
N VAL A 12 -6.24 -37.05 11.66
CA VAL A 12 -4.96 -37.35 11.01
C VAL A 12 -5.19 -38.50 10.04
N SER A 13 -4.67 -38.40 8.83
CA SER A 13 -4.63 -39.44 7.82
C SER A 13 -3.26 -39.52 7.20
N ASP A 14 -2.89 -40.71 6.73
CA ASP A 14 -1.62 -40.89 5.99
C ASP A 14 -1.70 -40.18 4.63
N GLY A 15 -0.57 -39.58 4.21
CA GLY A 15 -0.44 -38.83 2.95
C GLY A 15 1.02 -38.53 2.63
N ASP A 16 1.26 -38.02 1.43
CA ASP A 16 2.61 -37.78 0.89
C ASP A 16 3.25 -36.47 1.36
N GLY A 17 2.72 -35.83 2.40
CA GLY A 17 3.26 -34.57 2.92
C GLY A 17 2.48 -34.02 4.10
N LEU A 18 2.99 -32.90 4.63
CA LEU A 18 2.33 -32.22 5.74
C LEU A 18 1.31 -31.21 5.19
N GLU A 19 0.04 -31.60 5.22
CA GLU A 19 -1.06 -30.79 4.72
C GLU A 19 -2.14 -30.59 5.78
N PHE A 20 -2.73 -29.39 5.82
CA PHE A 20 -3.91 -29.08 6.63
C PHE A 20 -5.05 -28.71 5.70
N ILE A 21 -6.07 -29.54 5.63
CA ILE A 21 -7.28 -29.30 4.84
C ILE A 21 -8.39 -28.86 5.78
N LEU A 22 -8.95 -27.69 5.53
CA LEU A 22 -10.06 -27.19 6.33
C LEU A 22 -11.38 -27.79 5.86
N LEU A 23 -12.09 -28.42 6.80
CA LEU A 23 -13.41 -28.99 6.57
C LEU A 23 -14.45 -28.24 7.41
N LYS A 24 -15.65 -28.05 6.87
CA LYS A 24 -16.85 -27.60 7.58
C LYS A 24 -17.91 -28.68 7.48
N ASP A 25 -18.38 -29.17 8.61
CA ASP A 25 -19.41 -30.24 8.67
C ASP A 25 -19.06 -31.46 7.80
N GLY A 26 -17.75 -31.78 7.72
CA GLY A 26 -17.20 -32.89 6.93
C GLY A 26 -16.95 -32.61 5.46
N ALA A 27 -17.41 -31.47 4.92
CA ALA A 27 -17.17 -31.04 3.54
C ALA A 27 -15.91 -30.16 3.43
N LYS A 28 -15.15 -30.29 2.33
CA LYS A 28 -13.99 -29.44 2.06
C LYS A 28 -14.43 -28.01 1.81
N THR A 29 -13.77 -27.06 2.48
CA THR A 29 -14.01 -25.62 2.31
C THR A 29 -13.33 -25.02 1.06
N GLY A 30 -12.42 -25.77 0.43
CA GLY A 30 -11.54 -25.26 -0.62
C GLY A 30 -10.25 -24.66 -0.10
N ILE A 31 -10.06 -24.54 1.24
CA ILE A 31 -8.86 -23.96 1.84
C ILE A 31 -7.91 -25.07 2.30
N LYS A 32 -6.65 -24.97 1.89
CA LYS A 32 -5.58 -25.92 2.20
C LYS A 32 -4.29 -25.18 2.55
N PHE A 33 -3.53 -25.74 3.49
CA PHE A 33 -2.20 -25.29 3.86
C PHE A 33 -1.21 -26.45 3.68
N ARG A 34 -0.20 -26.26 2.85
CA ARG A 34 0.94 -27.17 2.69
C ARG A 34 2.12 -26.65 3.51
N GLY A 35 2.33 -27.25 4.65
CA GLY A 35 3.22 -26.82 5.73
C GLY A 35 2.43 -26.43 6.98
N VAL A 36 3.14 -26.26 8.09
CA VAL A 36 2.51 -25.84 9.37
C VAL A 36 2.23 -24.34 9.29
N PRO A 37 0.97 -23.89 9.31
CA PRO A 37 0.65 -22.46 9.34
C PRO A 37 1.01 -21.89 10.72
N ASN A 38 2.27 -21.54 10.89
CA ASN A 38 2.87 -20.98 12.11
C ASN A 38 3.46 -19.59 11.82
N GLY A 39 4.17 -19.00 12.77
CA GLY A 39 4.71 -17.65 12.62
C GLY A 39 3.64 -16.65 12.24
N HIS A 40 3.88 -15.87 11.21
CA HIS A 40 2.92 -14.87 10.73
C HIS A 40 1.65 -15.48 10.11
N GLU A 41 1.70 -16.75 9.62
CA GLU A 41 0.54 -17.41 9.00
C GLU A 41 -0.40 -18.09 10.02
N PHE A 42 -0.08 -18.09 11.32
CA PHE A 42 -0.97 -18.63 12.33
C PHE A 42 -2.32 -17.90 12.37
N THR A 43 -2.30 -16.58 12.22
CA THR A 43 -3.52 -15.76 12.12
C THR A 43 -4.34 -16.11 10.87
N SER A 44 -3.69 -16.46 9.76
CA SER A 44 -4.39 -16.88 8.52
C SER A 44 -5.18 -18.16 8.72
N LEU A 45 -4.64 -19.13 9.49
CA LEU A 45 -5.38 -20.34 9.88
C LEU A 45 -6.58 -20.01 10.77
N LEU A 46 -6.39 -19.18 11.81
CA LEU A 46 -7.48 -18.82 12.73
C LEU A 46 -8.62 -18.10 12.01
N LEU A 47 -8.30 -17.15 11.14
CA LEU A 47 -9.30 -16.43 10.35
C LEU A 47 -10.00 -17.35 9.33
N ALA A 48 -9.28 -18.28 8.70
CA ALA A 48 -9.88 -19.27 7.81
C ALA A 48 -10.95 -20.12 8.52
N ILE A 49 -10.66 -20.57 9.75
CA ILE A 49 -11.61 -21.32 10.58
C ILE A 49 -12.84 -20.46 10.92
N LEU A 50 -12.63 -19.24 11.43
CA LEU A 50 -13.69 -18.33 11.81
C LEU A 50 -14.58 -17.94 10.61
N ASN A 51 -13.97 -17.65 9.46
CA ASN A 51 -14.68 -17.30 8.24
C ASN A 51 -15.52 -18.47 7.73
N SER A 52 -14.97 -19.69 7.75
CA SER A 52 -15.69 -20.89 7.31
C SER A 52 -16.89 -21.20 8.20
N ASP A 53 -16.83 -20.89 9.51
CA ASP A 53 -17.96 -21.00 10.46
C ASP A 53 -18.96 -19.83 10.39
N GLY A 54 -18.71 -18.83 9.54
CA GLY A 54 -19.54 -17.64 9.45
C GLY A 54 -19.39 -16.67 10.64
N LYS A 55 -18.39 -16.88 11.49
CA LYS A 55 -18.08 -16.03 12.66
C LYS A 55 -17.05 -14.95 12.35
N GLY A 56 -16.41 -15.01 11.20
CA GLY A 56 -15.45 -14.03 10.75
C GLY A 56 -16.07 -12.64 10.61
N LYS A 57 -15.31 -11.62 11.00
CA LYS A 57 -15.73 -10.20 10.94
C LYS A 57 -14.87 -9.39 9.98
N ASN A 58 -13.96 -10.04 9.26
CA ASN A 58 -12.99 -9.41 8.36
C ASN A 58 -13.40 -9.51 6.88
N PHE A 59 -14.65 -9.85 6.58
CA PHE A 59 -15.16 -9.79 5.22
C PHE A 59 -15.34 -8.33 4.78
N PRO A 60 -15.10 -8.03 3.50
CA PRO A 60 -15.46 -6.75 2.93
C PRO A 60 -16.98 -6.55 2.92
N ASP A 61 -17.43 -5.38 2.52
CA ASP A 61 -18.85 -5.09 2.40
C ASP A 61 -19.54 -5.96 1.32
N GLU A 62 -20.86 -5.92 1.32
CA GLU A 62 -21.70 -6.78 0.47
C GLU A 62 -21.40 -6.62 -1.03
N SER A 63 -21.14 -5.39 -1.50
CA SER A 63 -20.82 -5.14 -2.91
C SER A 63 -19.54 -5.86 -3.34
N ILE A 64 -18.49 -5.81 -2.52
CA ILE A 64 -17.24 -6.53 -2.77
C ILE A 64 -17.47 -8.07 -2.67
N CYS A 65 -18.23 -8.51 -1.67
CA CYS A 65 -18.59 -9.93 -1.55
C CYS A 65 -19.34 -10.44 -2.80
N ASN A 66 -20.23 -9.64 -3.35
CA ASN A 66 -20.99 -9.99 -4.56
C ASN A 66 -20.09 -10.05 -5.80
N ARG A 67 -19.08 -9.18 -5.91
CA ARG A 67 -18.06 -9.28 -6.97
C ARG A 67 -17.29 -10.61 -6.90
N VAL A 68 -16.89 -11.04 -5.70
CA VAL A 68 -16.23 -12.35 -5.53
C VAL A 68 -17.15 -13.50 -5.96
N LYS A 69 -18.43 -13.45 -5.57
CA LYS A 69 -19.43 -14.47 -5.97
C LYS A 69 -19.69 -14.47 -7.47
N ALA A 70 -19.49 -13.34 -8.14
CA ALA A 70 -19.70 -13.18 -9.57
C ALA A 70 -18.54 -13.67 -10.44
N LEU A 71 -17.39 -14.05 -9.87
CA LEU A 71 -16.28 -14.62 -10.62
C LEU A 71 -16.70 -15.90 -11.33
N ASN A 72 -16.32 -16.02 -12.60
CA ASN A 72 -16.68 -17.18 -13.44
C ASN A 72 -15.67 -18.33 -13.27
N GLY A 73 -16.18 -19.55 -13.41
CA GLY A 73 -15.37 -20.76 -13.53
C GLY A 73 -14.81 -21.29 -12.21
N SER A 74 -14.15 -22.44 -12.31
CA SER A 74 -13.41 -23.04 -11.18
C SER A 74 -12.00 -22.45 -11.16
N ILE A 75 -11.60 -21.88 -10.04
CA ILE A 75 -10.34 -21.13 -9.87
C ILE A 75 -9.46 -21.83 -8.84
N HIS A 76 -8.27 -22.24 -9.22
CA HIS A 76 -7.30 -22.84 -8.31
C HIS A 76 -6.13 -21.88 -8.07
N LEU A 77 -6.02 -21.43 -6.83
CA LEU A 77 -5.02 -20.48 -6.39
C LEU A 77 -3.97 -21.19 -5.53
N THR A 78 -2.70 -20.95 -5.83
CA THR A 78 -1.58 -21.42 -5.01
C THR A 78 -0.74 -20.21 -4.60
N THR A 79 -0.55 -20.01 -3.30
CA THR A 79 0.27 -18.92 -2.75
C THR A 79 1.50 -19.48 -2.06
N TYR A 80 2.67 -19.23 -2.62
CA TYR A 80 3.95 -19.55 -1.99
C TYR A 80 4.32 -18.46 -1.01
N VAL A 81 4.65 -18.86 0.22
CA VAL A 81 4.92 -17.96 1.36
C VAL A 81 6.22 -18.34 2.06
N SER A 82 6.72 -17.42 2.89
CA SER A 82 7.67 -17.71 3.96
C SER A 82 6.98 -17.40 5.30
N LEU A 83 7.15 -18.25 6.29
CA LEU A 83 6.54 -18.06 7.61
C LEU A 83 7.08 -16.83 8.38
N THR A 84 8.21 -16.27 7.91
CA THR A 84 8.82 -15.04 8.43
C THR A 84 8.43 -13.79 7.63
N CYS A 85 7.69 -13.95 6.53
CA CYS A 85 7.25 -12.85 5.69
C CYS A 85 6.10 -12.08 6.34
N THR A 86 6.25 -10.79 6.53
CA THR A 86 5.23 -9.92 7.15
C THR A 86 4.08 -9.54 6.22
N ASN A 87 4.28 -9.63 4.90
CA ASN A 87 3.27 -9.28 3.89
C ASN A 87 2.46 -10.49 3.40
N CYS A 88 2.95 -11.71 3.67
CA CYS A 88 2.30 -12.94 3.22
C CYS A 88 0.89 -13.13 3.80
N PRO A 89 0.65 -12.87 5.11
CA PRO A 89 -0.67 -13.07 5.71
C PRO A 89 -1.78 -12.24 5.06
N ASP A 90 -1.51 -11.01 4.64
CA ASP A 90 -2.53 -10.15 4.00
C ASP A 90 -3.06 -10.80 2.72
N VAL A 91 -2.18 -11.39 1.91
CA VAL A 91 -2.54 -12.07 0.66
C VAL A 91 -3.25 -13.39 0.94
N VAL A 92 -2.70 -14.23 1.83
CA VAL A 92 -3.29 -15.54 2.19
C VAL A 92 -4.69 -15.36 2.78
N GLN A 93 -4.88 -14.40 3.69
CA GLN A 93 -6.18 -14.12 4.30
C GLN A 93 -7.20 -13.59 3.30
N ALA A 94 -6.79 -12.72 2.37
CA ALA A 94 -7.65 -12.22 1.30
C ALA A 94 -8.15 -13.36 0.41
N LEU A 95 -7.26 -14.24 -0.05
CA LEU A 95 -7.60 -15.37 -0.92
C LEU A 95 -8.43 -16.44 -0.19
N ASN A 96 -8.13 -16.72 1.09
CA ASN A 96 -8.96 -17.59 1.93
C ASN A 96 -10.38 -17.03 2.12
N ALA A 97 -10.51 -15.71 2.29
CA ALA A 97 -11.83 -15.09 2.39
C ALA A 97 -12.61 -15.17 1.07
N MET A 98 -11.95 -14.98 -0.08
CA MET A 98 -12.56 -15.17 -1.39
C MET A 98 -13.04 -16.61 -1.59
N THR A 99 -12.22 -17.61 -1.19
CA THR A 99 -12.59 -19.04 -1.21
C THR A 99 -13.82 -19.32 -0.37
N THR A 100 -13.94 -18.70 0.80
CA THR A 100 -15.13 -18.85 1.66
C THR A 100 -16.39 -18.23 1.03
N LEU A 101 -16.23 -17.13 0.27
CA LEU A 101 -17.34 -16.43 -0.38
C LEU A 101 -17.82 -17.08 -1.68
N ASN A 102 -16.93 -17.76 -2.40
CA ASN A 102 -17.25 -18.41 -3.67
C ASN A 102 -16.71 -19.86 -3.67
N PRO A 103 -17.60 -20.88 -3.65
CA PRO A 103 -17.22 -22.29 -3.60
C PRO A 103 -16.49 -22.79 -4.86
N GLN A 104 -16.46 -22.01 -5.94
CA GLN A 104 -15.68 -22.31 -7.14
C GLN A 104 -14.19 -21.95 -6.99
N ILE A 105 -13.82 -21.21 -5.94
CA ILE A 105 -12.44 -20.83 -5.65
C ILE A 105 -11.83 -21.83 -4.67
N HIS A 106 -10.68 -22.35 -5.01
CA HIS A 106 -9.85 -23.19 -4.15
C HIS A 106 -8.51 -22.48 -3.92
N HIS A 107 -8.08 -22.41 -2.67
CA HIS A 107 -6.83 -21.76 -2.33
C HIS A 107 -5.92 -22.67 -1.49
N GLU A 108 -4.68 -22.79 -1.93
CA GLU A 108 -3.63 -23.52 -1.29
C GLU A 108 -2.48 -22.58 -0.90
N MET A 109 -2.19 -22.46 0.41
CA MET A 109 -0.98 -21.82 0.90
C MET A 109 0.16 -22.85 0.95
N VAL A 110 1.32 -22.51 0.40
CA VAL A 110 2.50 -23.39 0.36
C VAL A 110 3.66 -22.74 1.09
N ASP A 111 4.15 -23.38 2.15
CA ASP A 111 5.40 -22.96 2.77
C ASP A 111 6.58 -23.32 1.86
N GLY A 112 7.21 -22.28 1.30
CA GLY A 112 8.33 -22.43 0.37
C GLY A 112 9.55 -23.12 0.97
N ALA A 113 9.76 -23.00 2.30
CA ALA A 113 10.92 -23.59 2.95
C ALA A 113 10.92 -25.13 2.94
N ILE A 114 9.72 -25.73 3.01
CA ILE A 114 9.58 -27.20 2.96
C ILE A 114 9.20 -27.73 1.57
N ASN A 115 8.89 -26.82 0.62
CA ASN A 115 8.55 -27.15 -0.76
C ASN A 115 9.56 -26.53 -1.75
N GLN A 116 10.85 -26.54 -1.39
CA GLN A 116 11.91 -25.85 -2.15
C GLN A 116 12.01 -26.32 -3.60
N ALA A 117 11.79 -27.61 -3.88
CA ALA A 117 11.83 -28.13 -5.25
C ALA A 117 10.80 -27.48 -6.19
N GLU A 118 9.60 -27.14 -5.68
CA GLU A 118 8.58 -26.42 -6.45
C GLU A 118 8.98 -24.95 -6.62
N VAL A 119 9.49 -24.31 -5.56
CA VAL A 119 9.99 -22.93 -5.59
C VAL A 119 11.06 -22.77 -6.66
N ASP A 120 12.02 -23.71 -6.73
CA ASP A 120 13.10 -23.69 -7.72
C ASP A 120 12.58 -23.94 -9.14
N ALA A 121 11.68 -24.92 -9.30
CA ALA A 121 11.08 -25.24 -10.60
C ALA A 121 10.27 -24.07 -11.19
N LEU A 122 9.54 -23.35 -10.34
CA LEU A 122 8.74 -22.18 -10.70
C LEU A 122 9.58 -20.88 -10.74
N LYS A 123 10.85 -20.95 -10.39
CA LYS A 123 11.78 -19.79 -10.33
C LYS A 123 11.23 -18.64 -9.48
N ILE A 124 10.64 -18.96 -8.34
CA ILE A 124 10.08 -17.97 -7.42
C ILE A 124 11.22 -17.20 -6.76
N GLN A 125 11.23 -15.88 -6.93
CA GLN A 125 12.28 -15.00 -6.40
C GLN A 125 11.78 -14.09 -5.27
N GLY A 126 10.49 -14.14 -4.94
CA GLY A 126 9.89 -13.31 -3.90
C GLY A 126 8.59 -13.90 -3.39
N VAL A 127 8.24 -13.57 -2.15
CA VAL A 127 7.01 -14.02 -1.48
C VAL A 127 6.23 -12.83 -0.90
N PRO A 128 4.89 -12.93 -0.85
CA PRO A 128 4.06 -13.99 -1.41
C PRO A 128 4.08 -14.01 -2.94
N SER A 129 4.02 -15.20 -3.55
CA SER A 129 3.82 -15.38 -4.99
C SER A 129 2.54 -16.15 -5.23
N VAL A 130 1.57 -15.54 -5.93
CA VAL A 130 0.25 -16.10 -6.21
C VAL A 130 0.18 -16.61 -7.63
N PHE A 131 -0.18 -17.88 -7.77
CA PHE A 131 -0.46 -18.53 -9.03
C PHE A 131 -1.95 -18.83 -9.13
N ALA A 132 -2.52 -18.61 -10.31
CA ALA A 132 -3.90 -19.00 -10.64
C ALA A 132 -3.84 -20.00 -11.80
N ASP A 133 -4.32 -21.22 -11.57
CA ASP A 133 -4.23 -22.35 -12.51
C ASP A 133 -2.79 -22.53 -13.08
N GLY A 134 -1.79 -22.43 -12.22
CA GLY A 134 -0.36 -22.57 -12.56
C GLY A 134 0.28 -21.35 -13.21
N LYS A 135 -0.46 -20.25 -13.45
CA LYS A 135 0.08 -19.01 -14.00
C LYS A 135 0.32 -17.99 -12.90
N LEU A 136 1.53 -17.42 -12.82
CA LEU A 136 1.85 -16.33 -11.88
C LEU A 136 1.00 -15.08 -12.18
N ILE A 137 0.23 -14.63 -11.19
CA ILE A 137 -0.65 -13.45 -11.29
C ILE A 137 -0.24 -12.31 -10.37
N HIS A 138 0.47 -12.61 -9.27
CA HIS A 138 0.87 -11.60 -8.30
C HIS A 138 2.12 -11.99 -7.55
N VAL A 139 2.97 -11.00 -7.24
CA VAL A 139 4.15 -11.14 -6.38
C VAL A 139 4.21 -9.97 -5.41
N GLY A 140 4.58 -10.26 -4.17
CA GLY A 140 4.73 -9.28 -3.10
C GLY A 140 3.41 -8.93 -2.44
N ARG A 141 3.39 -7.81 -1.73
CA ARG A 141 2.19 -7.34 -1.03
C ARG A 141 1.02 -7.17 -1.99
N GLY A 142 -0.16 -7.63 -1.60
CA GLY A 142 -1.40 -7.50 -2.36
C GLY A 142 -2.58 -7.15 -1.46
N GLU A 143 -3.39 -6.20 -1.88
CA GLU A 143 -4.63 -5.84 -1.20
C GLU A 143 -5.80 -6.65 -1.79
N PHE A 144 -6.83 -6.90 -0.99
CA PHE A 144 -8.02 -7.69 -1.38
C PHE A 144 -8.61 -7.23 -2.73
N GLY A 145 -8.82 -5.93 -2.90
CA GLY A 145 -9.39 -5.36 -4.12
C GLY A 145 -8.49 -5.51 -5.34
N GLU A 146 -7.17 -5.43 -5.17
CA GLU A 146 -6.20 -5.65 -6.26
C GLU A 146 -6.22 -7.11 -6.73
N LEU A 147 -6.17 -8.04 -5.77
CA LEU A 147 -6.24 -9.47 -6.08
C LEU A 147 -7.56 -9.84 -6.77
N LEU A 148 -8.68 -9.31 -6.26
CA LEU A 148 -9.98 -9.50 -6.88
C LEU A 148 -10.01 -8.98 -8.33
N SER A 149 -9.51 -7.77 -8.58
CA SER A 149 -9.48 -7.20 -9.93
C SER A 149 -8.62 -8.02 -10.90
N LYS A 150 -7.52 -8.62 -10.44
CA LYS A 150 -6.70 -9.54 -11.25
C LYS A 150 -7.46 -10.82 -11.60
N LEU A 151 -8.21 -11.36 -10.65
CA LEU A 151 -9.06 -12.54 -10.91
C LEU A 151 -10.21 -12.20 -11.87
N GLU A 152 -10.88 -11.05 -11.70
CA GLU A 152 -11.91 -10.57 -12.63
C GLU A 152 -11.39 -10.41 -14.06
N ALA A 153 -10.19 -9.84 -14.21
CA ALA A 153 -9.54 -9.68 -15.52
C ALA A 153 -9.19 -11.02 -16.18
N GLN A 154 -8.86 -12.05 -15.40
CA GLN A 154 -8.46 -13.37 -15.91
C GLN A 154 -9.66 -14.30 -16.18
N TYR A 155 -10.65 -14.32 -15.30
CA TYR A 155 -11.77 -15.28 -15.37
C TYR A 155 -13.08 -14.66 -15.85
N GLY A 156 -13.15 -13.32 -15.86
CA GLY A 156 -14.39 -12.60 -16.13
C GLY A 156 -15.38 -12.68 -14.96
N ILE A 157 -16.46 -11.95 -15.09
CA ILE A 157 -17.54 -11.88 -14.11
C ILE A 157 -18.88 -12.18 -14.76
N ASN A 158 -19.79 -12.74 -13.98
CA ASN A 158 -21.20 -12.84 -14.35
C ASN A 158 -21.89 -11.51 -14.07
N GLU A 159 -22.05 -10.67 -15.09
CA GLU A 159 -22.65 -9.34 -14.97
C GLU A 159 -24.07 -9.35 -14.39
N SER A 160 -24.80 -10.48 -14.47
CA SER A 160 -26.13 -10.59 -13.90
C SER A 160 -26.16 -10.60 -12.36
N LEU A 161 -25.01 -10.88 -11.73
CA LEU A 161 -24.83 -10.88 -10.28
C LEU A 161 -24.23 -9.57 -9.74
N THR A 162 -23.85 -8.64 -10.62
CA THR A 162 -23.27 -7.35 -10.24
C THR A 162 -24.30 -6.25 -10.48
N GLU A 163 -24.77 -5.61 -9.42
CA GLU A 163 -25.62 -4.43 -9.55
C GLU A 163 -24.76 -3.20 -9.85
N LYS A 164 -25.10 -2.48 -10.94
CA LYS A 164 -24.56 -1.15 -11.20
C LYS A 164 -25.21 -0.16 -10.23
N THR A 165 -24.67 -0.04 -9.05
CA THR A 165 -25.19 0.89 -8.04
C THR A 165 -24.69 2.30 -8.30
N VAL A 166 -25.61 3.26 -8.35
CA VAL A 166 -25.29 4.70 -8.37
C VAL A 166 -25.61 5.27 -7.00
N LYS A 167 -24.57 5.73 -6.29
CA LYS A 167 -24.72 6.39 -4.98
C LYS A 167 -24.37 7.87 -5.08
N ARG A 168 -25.13 8.70 -4.37
CA ARG A 168 -24.92 10.15 -4.35
C ARG A 168 -24.54 10.61 -2.94
N TYR A 169 -23.57 11.52 -2.87
CA TYR A 169 -23.07 12.12 -1.65
C TYR A 169 -22.89 13.62 -1.84
N ASP A 170 -22.81 14.36 -0.75
CA ASP A 170 -22.39 15.76 -0.81
C ASP A 170 -20.89 15.89 -1.09
N VAL A 171 -20.10 14.93 -0.52
CA VAL A 171 -18.65 14.87 -0.70
C VAL A 171 -18.21 13.43 -0.91
N VAL A 172 -17.42 13.20 -1.95
CA VAL A 172 -16.67 11.94 -2.11
C VAL A 172 -15.20 12.22 -1.88
N VAL A 173 -14.61 11.52 -0.91
CA VAL A 173 -13.17 11.54 -0.62
C VAL A 173 -12.53 10.34 -1.29
N VAL A 174 -11.57 10.56 -2.18
CA VAL A 174 -10.84 9.50 -2.87
C VAL A 174 -9.50 9.30 -2.20
N GLY A 175 -9.37 8.20 -1.45
CA GLY A 175 -8.19 7.84 -0.66
C GLY A 175 -8.46 7.81 0.83
N GLY A 176 -7.97 6.75 1.50
CA GLY A 176 -8.21 6.47 2.93
C GLY A 176 -7.01 6.76 3.84
N GLY A 177 -6.02 7.50 3.38
CA GLY A 177 -4.86 7.93 4.18
C GLY A 177 -5.18 9.06 5.16
N PRO A 178 -4.17 9.62 5.85
CA PRO A 178 -4.35 10.68 6.84
C PRO A 178 -5.11 11.90 6.31
N ALA A 179 -4.83 12.35 5.07
CA ALA A 179 -5.54 13.44 4.43
C ALA A 179 -7.02 13.11 4.20
N GLY A 180 -7.30 11.90 3.65
CA GLY A 180 -8.67 11.46 3.40
C GLY A 180 -9.49 11.27 4.66
N ALA A 181 -8.91 10.68 5.70
CA ALA A 181 -9.57 10.52 6.99
C ALA A 181 -9.93 11.87 7.61
N SER A 182 -9.00 12.82 7.60
CA SER A 182 -9.24 14.17 8.09
C SER A 182 -10.33 14.88 7.27
N ALA A 183 -10.24 14.81 5.93
CA ALA A 183 -11.25 15.41 5.05
C ALA A 183 -12.65 14.86 5.30
N ALA A 184 -12.76 13.53 5.45
CA ALA A 184 -14.05 12.89 5.69
C ALA A 184 -14.65 13.29 7.03
N ILE A 185 -13.86 13.28 8.11
CA ILE A 185 -14.31 13.68 9.45
C ILE A 185 -14.78 15.13 9.44
N TYR A 186 -13.99 16.04 8.88
CA TYR A 186 -14.37 17.47 8.86
C TYR A 186 -15.60 17.73 8.00
N SER A 187 -15.78 17.02 6.90
CA SER A 187 -16.99 17.09 6.06
C SER A 187 -18.22 16.57 6.81
N ALA A 188 -18.14 15.41 7.45
CA ALA A 188 -19.22 14.80 8.20
C ALA A 188 -19.63 15.67 9.42
N ARG A 189 -18.67 16.30 10.09
CA ARG A 189 -18.93 17.26 11.18
C ARG A 189 -19.68 18.52 10.73
N LYS A 190 -19.71 18.82 9.45
CA LYS A 190 -20.54 19.88 8.85
C LYS A 190 -21.93 19.39 8.44
N GLY A 191 -22.29 18.14 8.75
CA GLY A 191 -23.58 17.55 8.41
C GLY A 191 -23.71 17.11 6.97
N LEU A 192 -22.59 17.00 6.24
CA LEU A 192 -22.57 16.52 4.86
C LEU A 192 -22.62 14.99 4.81
N SER A 193 -23.29 14.44 3.80
CA SER A 193 -23.19 13.01 3.46
C SER A 193 -21.84 12.75 2.79
N VAL A 194 -21.07 11.80 3.34
CA VAL A 194 -19.67 11.57 2.94
C VAL A 194 -19.41 10.11 2.65
N ALA A 195 -18.75 9.84 1.51
CA ALA A 195 -18.12 8.55 1.26
C ALA A 195 -16.59 8.70 1.19
N VAL A 196 -15.87 7.75 1.77
CA VAL A 196 -14.44 7.53 1.54
C VAL A 196 -14.29 6.32 0.64
N VAL A 197 -13.81 6.53 -0.57
CA VAL A 197 -13.55 5.47 -1.55
C VAL A 197 -12.05 5.22 -1.58
N ALA A 198 -11.60 4.03 -1.17
CA ALA A 198 -10.19 3.73 -1.02
C ALA A 198 -9.87 2.25 -1.28
N GLU A 199 -8.67 1.96 -1.71
CA GLU A 199 -8.16 0.58 -1.76
C GLU A 199 -7.99 0.04 -0.33
N ARG A 200 -7.49 0.88 0.59
CA ARG A 200 -7.32 0.58 2.03
C ARG A 200 -7.39 1.83 2.89
N ILE A 201 -7.79 1.67 4.14
CA ILE A 201 -7.67 2.74 5.15
C ILE A 201 -6.25 2.76 5.73
N GLY A 202 -5.74 3.96 6.00
CA GLY A 202 -4.38 4.25 6.42
C GLY A 202 -3.45 4.59 5.26
N GLY A 203 -3.74 4.12 4.05
CA GLY A 203 -2.89 4.39 2.88
C GLY A 203 -1.43 3.91 3.12
N GLN A 204 -0.47 4.70 2.68
CA GLN A 204 0.97 4.39 2.79
C GLN A 204 1.48 4.36 4.24
N VAL A 205 0.79 5.00 5.18
CA VAL A 205 1.16 4.98 6.60
C VAL A 205 1.27 3.56 7.17
N LYS A 206 0.43 2.62 6.71
CA LYS A 206 0.49 1.21 7.14
C LYS A 206 1.84 0.54 6.90
N GLU A 207 2.66 1.08 6.00
CA GLU A 207 3.99 0.55 5.68
C GLU A 207 5.09 1.08 6.62
N THR A 208 4.76 2.07 7.45
CA THR A 208 5.71 2.67 8.40
C THR A 208 5.76 1.84 9.69
N VAL A 209 6.95 1.39 10.07
CA VAL A 209 7.15 0.54 11.26
C VAL A 209 6.96 1.33 12.54
N GLY A 210 7.62 2.48 12.66
CA GLY A 210 7.53 3.38 13.82
C GLY A 210 7.23 4.81 13.40
N ILE A 211 6.40 5.51 14.17
CA ILE A 211 6.01 6.91 13.94
C ILE A 211 6.19 7.64 15.28
N GLU A 212 7.14 8.58 15.32
CA GLU A 212 7.47 9.38 16.52
C GLU A 212 7.31 10.89 16.27
N ASN A 213 6.98 11.28 15.03
CA ASN A 213 6.87 12.68 14.62
C ASN A 213 5.42 13.17 14.45
N LEU A 214 4.44 12.41 14.92
CA LEU A 214 3.04 12.84 14.94
C LEU A 214 2.75 13.56 16.27
N ILE A 215 2.51 14.87 16.19
CA ILE A 215 2.27 15.71 17.37
C ILE A 215 1.11 15.15 18.21
N SER A 216 1.30 15.08 19.52
CA SER A 216 0.38 14.50 20.52
C SER A 216 0.40 12.96 20.59
N VAL A 217 1.17 12.29 19.73
CA VAL A 217 1.35 10.83 19.75
C VAL A 217 2.87 10.57 19.83
N PRO A 218 3.43 10.35 21.05
CA PRO A 218 4.88 10.22 21.23
C PRO A 218 5.48 9.05 20.43
N GLU A 219 4.75 7.94 20.34
CA GLU A 219 5.15 6.74 19.62
C GLU A 219 3.91 5.97 19.17
N THR A 220 3.92 5.48 17.93
CA THR A 220 2.91 4.56 17.40
C THR A 220 3.48 3.79 16.20
N THR A 221 2.76 2.76 15.74
CA THR A 221 3.06 2.09 14.47
C THR A 221 2.10 2.57 13.38
N GLY A 222 2.52 2.41 12.12
CA GLY A 222 1.65 2.75 10.99
C GLY A 222 0.34 1.97 10.97
N THR A 223 0.37 0.69 11.33
CA THR A 223 -0.84 -0.14 11.45
C THR A 223 -1.77 0.40 12.54
N GLN A 224 -1.24 0.71 13.72
CA GLN A 224 -2.04 1.24 14.83
C GLN A 224 -2.64 2.61 14.49
N LEU A 225 -1.87 3.48 13.82
CA LEU A 225 -2.40 4.76 13.36
C LEU A 225 -3.52 4.58 12.32
N ALA A 226 -3.37 3.65 11.39
CA ALA A 226 -4.40 3.34 10.40
C ALA A 226 -5.70 2.84 11.05
N ASP A 227 -5.58 1.96 12.06
CA ASP A 227 -6.73 1.47 12.83
C ASP A 227 -7.40 2.59 13.62
N ASN A 228 -6.63 3.49 14.24
CA ASN A 228 -7.17 4.66 14.95
C ASN A 228 -7.90 5.62 14.00
N LEU A 229 -7.38 5.85 12.78
CA LEU A 229 -8.06 6.65 11.76
C LEU A 229 -9.39 6.01 11.36
N ARG A 230 -9.42 4.69 11.16
CA ARG A 230 -10.64 3.92 10.86
C ARG A 230 -11.67 4.04 11.99
N LEU A 231 -11.24 3.81 13.23
CA LEU A 231 -12.10 3.93 14.41
C LEU A 231 -12.67 5.35 14.56
N HIS A 232 -11.87 6.37 14.31
CA HIS A 232 -12.31 7.75 14.39
C HIS A 232 -13.34 8.09 13.30
N MET A 233 -13.11 7.69 12.05
CA MET A 233 -14.09 7.88 10.97
C MET A 233 -15.43 7.18 11.28
N ARG A 234 -15.40 5.98 11.88
CA ARG A 234 -16.61 5.22 12.26
C ARG A 234 -17.45 5.87 13.37
N GLN A 235 -16.94 6.91 14.05
CA GLN A 235 -17.75 7.71 15.01
C GLN A 235 -18.72 8.67 14.30
N TYR A 236 -18.60 8.81 12.98
CA TYR A 236 -19.45 9.68 12.16
C TYR A 236 -20.18 8.87 11.09
N PRO A 237 -21.28 9.39 10.53
CA PRO A 237 -22.01 8.75 9.43
C PRO A 237 -21.21 8.90 8.11
N ILE A 238 -20.09 8.21 8.02
CA ILE A 238 -19.21 8.18 6.86
C ILE A 238 -19.28 6.78 6.26
N ASP A 239 -19.60 6.67 4.98
CA ASP A 239 -19.51 5.41 4.23
C ASP A 239 -18.04 5.11 3.91
N LEU A 240 -17.45 4.14 4.62
CA LEU A 240 -16.09 3.67 4.37
C LEU A 240 -16.15 2.55 3.31
N LEU A 241 -15.83 2.91 2.08
CA LEU A 241 -15.89 2.03 0.92
C LEU A 241 -14.48 1.57 0.56
N GLU A 242 -14.02 0.53 1.25
CA GLU A 242 -12.70 -0.08 1.07
C GLU A 242 -12.66 -1.05 -0.11
N HIS A 243 -11.47 -1.47 -0.51
CA HIS A 243 -11.22 -2.41 -1.61
C HIS A 243 -11.71 -1.90 -2.98
N ARG A 244 -11.75 -0.59 -3.13
CA ARG A 244 -12.19 0.08 -4.37
C ARG A 244 -11.13 1.00 -4.93
N ARG A 245 -10.98 0.93 -6.24
CA ARG A 245 -10.14 1.83 -7.01
C ARG A 245 -11.01 2.63 -7.98
N ILE A 246 -10.86 3.95 -7.96
CA ILE A 246 -11.48 4.80 -8.98
C ILE A 246 -10.66 4.67 -10.26
N GLU A 247 -11.32 4.33 -11.37
CA GLU A 247 -10.69 4.17 -12.68
C GLU A 247 -11.03 5.29 -13.64
N LYS A 248 -12.18 5.92 -13.45
CA LYS A 248 -12.62 7.00 -14.31
C LYS A 248 -13.32 8.07 -13.51
N VAL A 249 -13.05 9.31 -13.88
CA VAL A 249 -13.76 10.50 -13.38
C VAL A 249 -14.25 11.30 -14.57
N THR A 250 -15.52 11.75 -14.51
CA THR A 250 -16.10 12.68 -15.49
C THR A 250 -16.88 13.77 -14.77
N ILE A 251 -17.19 14.86 -15.48
CA ILE A 251 -17.97 15.97 -14.95
C ILE A 251 -19.28 16.05 -15.75
N GLU A 252 -20.40 15.97 -15.04
CA GLU A 252 -21.75 16.08 -15.59
C GLU A 252 -22.45 17.28 -14.95
N GLY A 253 -22.39 18.44 -15.59
CA GLY A 253 -22.85 19.68 -14.99
C GLY A 253 -22.05 20.02 -13.72
N ASN A 254 -22.72 20.14 -12.58
CA ASN A 254 -22.08 20.39 -11.29
C ASN A 254 -21.62 19.12 -10.58
N GLU A 255 -22.04 17.93 -11.03
CA GLU A 255 -21.66 16.65 -10.41
C GLU A 255 -20.37 16.10 -10.99
N LYS A 256 -19.55 15.56 -10.14
CA LYS A 256 -18.39 14.73 -10.46
C LYS A 256 -18.83 13.28 -10.36
N VAL A 257 -18.62 12.52 -11.42
CA VAL A 257 -19.03 11.13 -11.55
C VAL A 257 -17.78 10.26 -11.51
N LEU A 258 -17.67 9.44 -10.48
CA LEU A 258 -16.52 8.57 -10.25
C LEU A 258 -16.97 7.12 -10.45
N SER A 259 -16.27 6.40 -11.32
CA SER A 259 -16.54 4.98 -11.58
C SER A 259 -15.39 4.11 -11.06
N THR A 260 -15.73 3.02 -10.40
CA THR A 260 -14.76 2.02 -9.94
C THR A 260 -14.56 0.91 -10.98
N ALA A 261 -13.47 0.16 -10.83
CA ALA A 261 -13.21 -1.08 -11.57
C ALA A 261 -14.39 -2.09 -11.47
N GLY A 262 -15.06 -2.14 -10.33
CA GLY A 262 -16.21 -3.02 -10.09
C GLY A 262 -17.55 -2.51 -10.63
N GLY A 263 -17.56 -1.40 -11.39
CA GLY A 263 -18.78 -0.86 -12.02
C GLY A 263 -19.66 0.00 -11.11
N GLU A 264 -19.28 0.23 -9.84
CA GLU A 264 -19.99 1.16 -8.97
C GLU A 264 -19.75 2.60 -9.40
N ILE A 265 -20.76 3.44 -9.28
CA ILE A 265 -20.72 4.85 -9.65
C ILE A 265 -21.04 5.70 -8.43
N PHE A 266 -20.17 6.66 -8.14
CA PHE A 266 -20.37 7.65 -7.08
C PHE A 266 -20.52 9.03 -7.72
N LYS A 267 -21.54 9.79 -7.30
CA LYS A 267 -21.79 11.15 -7.78
C LYS A 267 -21.77 12.13 -6.62
N ALA A 268 -21.07 13.23 -6.79
CA ALA A 268 -21.02 14.30 -5.79
C ALA A 268 -20.73 15.66 -6.43
N PRO A 269 -21.24 16.77 -5.88
CA PRO A 269 -20.83 18.11 -6.27
C PRO A 269 -19.39 18.44 -5.83
N ALA A 270 -18.91 17.82 -4.75
CA ALA A 270 -17.55 18.00 -4.25
C ALA A 270 -16.77 16.68 -4.20
N VAL A 271 -15.53 16.69 -4.69
CA VAL A 271 -14.58 15.59 -4.63
C VAL A 271 -13.28 16.08 -3.99
N ILE A 272 -12.81 15.36 -2.96
CA ILE A 272 -11.51 15.62 -2.34
C ILE A 272 -10.55 14.49 -2.73
N VAL A 273 -9.54 14.83 -3.52
CA VAL A 273 -8.51 13.88 -3.96
C VAL A 273 -7.45 13.78 -2.88
N ALA A 274 -7.38 12.63 -2.21
CA ALA A 274 -6.46 12.32 -1.12
C ALA A 274 -5.72 10.99 -1.36
N THR A 275 -5.45 10.69 -2.62
CA THR A 275 -4.86 9.43 -3.12
C THR A 275 -3.40 9.26 -2.74
N GLY A 276 -2.76 10.32 -2.23
CA GLY A 276 -1.38 10.30 -1.78
C GLY A 276 -0.39 10.16 -2.94
N ALA A 277 0.77 9.62 -2.61
CA ALA A 277 1.85 9.37 -3.55
C ALA A 277 2.53 8.04 -3.23
N SER A 278 3.24 7.50 -4.21
CA SER A 278 3.98 6.26 -4.07
C SER A 278 5.46 6.51 -4.28
N TRP A 279 6.30 5.97 -3.40
CA TRP A 279 7.74 6.01 -3.58
C TRP A 279 8.15 5.19 -4.80
N ARG A 280 9.00 5.76 -5.62
CA ARG A 280 9.64 5.01 -6.70
C ARG A 280 10.61 4.01 -6.09
N LYS A 281 10.52 2.77 -6.54
CA LYS A 281 11.39 1.67 -6.10
C LYS A 281 12.55 1.49 -7.08
N LEU A 282 13.67 0.98 -6.57
CA LEU A 282 14.82 0.62 -7.39
C LEU A 282 14.51 -0.58 -8.30
N ASN A 283 13.60 -1.45 -7.84
CA ASN A 283 13.22 -2.72 -8.47
C ASN A 283 14.44 -3.64 -8.69
N VAL A 284 15.28 -3.73 -7.66
CA VAL A 284 16.46 -4.62 -7.64
C VAL A 284 16.26 -5.77 -6.64
N PRO A 285 16.96 -6.90 -6.78
CA PRO A 285 16.94 -7.99 -5.81
C PRO A 285 17.22 -7.47 -4.40
N GLY A 286 16.52 -8.02 -3.40
CA GLY A 286 16.63 -7.68 -1.98
C GLY A 286 15.88 -6.41 -1.56
N GLU A 287 15.56 -5.47 -2.47
CA GLU A 287 14.85 -4.24 -2.06
C GLU A 287 13.54 -4.54 -1.34
N ALA A 288 12.65 -5.31 -1.97
CA ALA A 288 11.33 -5.61 -1.39
C ALA A 288 11.41 -6.40 -0.09
N GLU A 289 12.42 -7.27 0.05
CA GLU A 289 12.65 -8.08 1.24
C GLU A 289 13.03 -7.24 2.45
N TYR A 290 13.85 -6.18 2.24
CA TYR A 290 14.42 -5.39 3.33
C TYR A 290 13.72 -4.05 3.55
N ILE A 291 12.57 -3.78 2.91
CA ILE A 291 11.73 -2.61 3.26
C ILE A 291 11.32 -2.70 4.74
N GLY A 292 11.61 -1.63 5.51
CA GLY A 292 11.40 -1.58 6.97
C GLY A 292 12.43 -2.37 7.79
N ARG A 293 13.40 -3.05 7.14
CA ARG A 293 14.49 -3.79 7.76
C ARG A 293 15.86 -3.35 7.23
N GLY A 294 15.97 -2.07 6.93
CA GLY A 294 17.18 -1.43 6.42
C GLY A 294 16.99 -0.69 5.09
N VAL A 295 15.94 -0.95 4.32
CA VAL A 295 15.50 -0.10 3.21
C VAL A 295 14.40 0.82 3.69
N ALA A 296 14.61 2.12 3.52
CA ALA A 296 13.73 3.20 3.96
C ALA A 296 13.50 4.22 2.83
N PHE A 297 12.43 4.99 2.92
CA PHE A 297 12.05 6.00 1.92
C PHE A 297 11.90 7.40 2.53
N CYS A 298 11.79 7.54 3.85
CA CYS A 298 11.58 8.82 4.51
C CYS A 298 12.74 9.13 5.47
N PRO A 299 13.69 10.02 5.13
CA PRO A 299 14.79 10.39 6.02
C PRO A 299 14.32 10.99 7.36
N HIS A 300 13.28 11.82 7.32
CA HIS A 300 12.72 12.45 8.53
C HIS A 300 11.98 11.45 9.45
N CYS A 301 11.48 10.35 8.88
CA CYS A 301 10.75 9.32 9.65
C CYS A 301 11.74 8.29 10.24
N ASP A 302 12.61 7.76 9.38
CA ASP A 302 13.43 6.59 9.68
C ASP A 302 14.88 6.97 10.08
N GLY A 303 15.32 8.20 9.74
CA GLY A 303 16.68 8.67 10.00
C GLY A 303 17.15 8.50 11.45
N PRO A 304 16.34 8.82 12.47
CA PRO A 304 16.72 8.66 13.88
C PRO A 304 17.17 7.24 14.27
N PHE A 305 16.60 6.19 13.62
CA PHE A 305 16.98 4.78 13.86
C PHE A 305 18.39 4.42 13.37
N TYR A 306 18.98 5.29 12.56
CA TYR A 306 20.33 5.12 11.98
C TYR A 306 21.38 6.02 12.62
N LYS A 307 21.11 6.57 13.80
CA LYS A 307 22.06 7.38 14.54
C LYS A 307 23.39 6.66 14.76
N GLY A 308 24.50 7.29 14.33
CA GLY A 308 25.84 6.74 14.46
C GLY A 308 26.18 5.58 13.51
N LYS A 309 25.27 5.22 12.58
CA LYS A 309 25.45 4.14 11.59
C LYS A 309 25.92 4.67 10.24
N HIS A 310 26.34 3.76 9.35
CA HIS A 310 26.64 4.06 7.96
C HIS A 310 25.38 3.80 7.12
N VAL A 311 24.96 4.77 6.32
CA VAL A 311 23.80 4.65 5.43
C VAL A 311 24.14 5.06 3.99
N ALA A 312 23.40 4.51 3.03
CA ALA A 312 23.37 5.02 1.66
C ALA A 312 22.11 5.84 1.39
N VAL A 313 22.26 6.85 0.53
CA VAL A 313 21.16 7.55 -0.12
C VAL A 313 21.25 7.27 -1.62
N VAL A 314 20.22 6.66 -2.19
CA VAL A 314 20.17 6.39 -3.62
C VAL A 314 19.31 7.46 -4.30
N GLY A 315 19.97 8.30 -5.12
CA GLY A 315 19.39 9.44 -5.84
C GLY A 315 20.13 10.74 -5.56
N GLY A 316 20.48 11.48 -6.59
CA GLY A 316 21.26 12.72 -6.56
C GLY A 316 20.48 13.97 -7.04
N GLY A 317 19.14 13.92 -6.99
CA GLY A 317 18.28 15.10 -7.12
C GLY A 317 18.15 15.86 -5.80
N ASN A 318 17.36 16.96 -5.77
CA ASN A 318 17.17 17.78 -4.56
C ASN A 318 16.82 16.92 -3.34
N SER A 319 15.80 16.08 -3.42
CA SER A 319 15.37 15.23 -2.30
C SER A 319 16.48 14.28 -1.80
N GLY A 320 17.30 13.73 -2.70
CA GLY A 320 18.40 12.84 -2.31
C GLY A 320 19.53 13.59 -1.62
N ILE A 321 19.88 14.77 -2.12
CA ILE A 321 20.95 15.57 -1.51
C ILE A 321 20.50 16.21 -0.20
N GLU A 322 19.26 16.68 -0.08
CA GLU A 322 18.67 17.13 1.18
C GLU A 322 18.66 16.00 2.21
N ALA A 323 18.20 14.79 1.82
CA ALA A 323 18.27 13.60 2.66
C ALA A 323 19.69 13.28 3.14
N ALA A 324 20.68 13.38 2.26
CA ALA A 324 22.08 13.14 2.62
C ALA A 324 22.61 14.17 3.62
N ILE A 325 22.22 15.45 3.47
CA ILE A 325 22.60 16.52 4.41
C ILE A 325 21.96 16.26 5.79
N ASP A 326 20.68 15.95 5.83
CA ASP A 326 19.94 15.66 7.07
C ASP A 326 20.54 14.44 7.80
N LEU A 327 20.74 13.35 7.08
CA LEU A 327 21.31 12.12 7.62
C LEU A 327 22.76 12.31 8.07
N ALA A 328 23.54 13.18 7.42
CA ALA A 328 24.90 13.47 7.84
C ALA A 328 24.98 14.11 9.24
N GLY A 329 23.89 14.76 9.69
CA GLY A 329 23.79 15.32 11.05
C GLY A 329 23.64 14.27 12.15
N ILE A 330 23.25 13.03 11.81
CA ILE A 330 22.93 11.97 12.78
C ILE A 330 23.68 10.67 12.54
N CYS A 331 24.06 10.37 11.30
CA CYS A 331 24.78 9.16 10.91
C CYS A 331 26.30 9.36 10.96
N SER A 332 27.04 8.28 11.17
CA SER A 332 28.51 8.31 11.15
C SER A 332 29.08 8.53 9.74
N LYS A 333 28.39 7.99 8.73
CA LYS A 333 28.74 8.12 7.31
C LYS A 333 27.50 8.05 6.44
N VAL A 334 27.48 8.87 5.38
CA VAL A 334 26.44 8.86 4.34
C VAL A 334 27.10 8.68 2.98
N THR A 335 26.68 7.65 2.23
CA THR A 335 27.13 7.40 0.86
C THR A 335 26.01 7.71 -0.11
N VAL A 336 26.18 8.73 -0.95
CA VAL A 336 25.22 9.08 -2.00
C VAL A 336 25.57 8.33 -3.27
N LEU A 337 24.58 7.67 -3.87
CA LEU A 337 24.69 6.90 -5.11
C LEU A 337 23.76 7.51 -6.17
N GLU A 338 24.34 8.12 -7.20
CA GLU A 338 23.59 8.72 -8.31
C GLU A 338 23.86 7.92 -9.60
N PHE A 339 22.75 7.54 -10.24
CA PHE A 339 22.80 6.80 -11.51
C PHE A 339 23.36 7.64 -12.67
N MET A 340 23.02 8.93 -12.72
CA MET A 340 23.51 9.84 -13.76
C MET A 340 24.99 10.20 -13.56
N ASP A 341 25.59 10.78 -14.59
CA ASP A 341 27.00 11.18 -14.58
C ASP A 341 27.27 12.44 -13.74
N GLU A 342 26.22 13.11 -13.30
CA GLU A 342 26.23 14.31 -12.49
C GLU A 342 25.02 14.38 -11.56
N LEU A 343 25.15 15.10 -10.45
CA LEU A 343 24.03 15.40 -9.57
C LEU A 343 23.07 16.38 -10.26
N LYS A 344 21.76 16.16 -10.03
CA LYS A 344 20.68 17.01 -10.55
C LYS A 344 20.10 17.95 -9.50
N ALA A 345 20.63 17.92 -8.28
CA ALA A 345 20.27 18.84 -7.21
C ALA A 345 20.74 20.26 -7.51
N ASP A 346 20.14 21.26 -6.86
CA ASP A 346 20.55 22.65 -6.90
C ASP A 346 21.98 22.83 -6.40
N GLN A 347 22.71 23.76 -7.01
CA GLN A 347 24.13 23.96 -6.75
C GLN A 347 24.43 24.18 -5.26
N VAL A 348 23.59 24.95 -4.56
CA VAL A 348 23.76 25.24 -3.11
C VAL A 348 23.69 23.96 -2.29
N LEU A 349 22.78 23.05 -2.61
CA LEU A 349 22.66 21.75 -1.94
C LEU A 349 23.87 20.85 -2.22
N GLN A 350 24.35 20.84 -3.47
CA GLN A 350 25.55 20.08 -3.85
C GLN A 350 26.78 20.57 -3.09
N GLU A 351 26.98 21.88 -3.01
CA GLU A 351 28.12 22.50 -2.29
C GLU A 351 28.04 22.16 -0.80
N LYS A 352 26.85 22.26 -0.21
CA LYS A 352 26.63 21.88 1.19
C LYS A 352 26.96 20.42 1.44
N ALA A 353 26.45 19.50 0.65
CA ALA A 353 26.71 18.06 0.80
C ALA A 353 28.20 17.73 0.65
N LYS A 354 28.90 18.32 -0.34
CA LYS A 354 30.33 18.16 -0.56
C LYS A 354 31.20 18.74 0.56
N SER A 355 30.70 19.72 1.33
CA SER A 355 31.41 20.32 2.47
C SER A 355 31.38 19.46 3.74
N LEU A 356 30.52 18.43 3.78
CA LEU A 356 30.34 17.57 4.95
C LEU A 356 31.38 16.43 4.94
N PRO A 357 32.19 16.28 5.99
CA PRO A 357 33.32 15.33 6.00
C PRO A 357 32.89 13.86 6.03
N ASN A 358 31.64 13.57 6.42
CA ASN A 358 31.07 12.24 6.50
C ASN A 358 30.13 11.91 5.32
N VAL A 359 30.09 12.76 4.29
CA VAL A 359 29.32 12.50 3.05
C VAL A 359 30.26 12.14 1.91
N GLU A 360 30.02 11.00 1.29
CA GLU A 360 30.75 10.54 0.11
C GLU A 360 29.77 10.39 -1.06
N ILE A 361 30.11 10.90 -2.25
CA ILE A 361 29.21 10.96 -3.39
C ILE A 361 29.80 10.19 -4.57
N PHE A 362 29.05 9.24 -5.10
CA PHE A 362 29.37 8.48 -6.29
C PHE A 362 28.32 8.74 -7.37
N VAL A 363 28.75 9.35 -8.45
CA VAL A 363 27.96 9.49 -9.69
C VAL A 363 28.21 8.31 -10.62
N SER A 364 27.45 8.18 -11.69
CA SER A 364 27.51 7.05 -12.64
C SER A 364 27.38 5.68 -11.93
N SER A 365 26.75 5.62 -10.78
CA SER A 365 26.68 4.45 -9.90
C SER A 365 25.29 3.82 -9.97
N GLN A 366 25.19 2.68 -10.65
CA GLN A 366 23.96 1.89 -10.73
C GLN A 366 23.85 0.98 -9.51
N THR A 367 22.79 1.10 -8.72
CA THR A 367 22.44 0.09 -7.72
C THR A 367 21.92 -1.15 -8.42
N THR A 368 22.46 -2.32 -8.08
CA THR A 368 22.10 -3.61 -8.71
C THR A 368 21.48 -4.60 -7.74
N GLU A 369 21.74 -4.47 -6.45
CA GLU A 369 21.23 -5.38 -5.42
C GLU A 369 21.25 -4.71 -4.03
N VAL A 370 20.27 -5.01 -3.20
CA VAL A 370 20.29 -4.76 -1.75
C VAL A 370 20.75 -6.03 -1.06
N VAL A 371 21.89 -5.96 -0.37
CA VAL A 371 22.50 -7.11 0.31
C VAL A 371 22.07 -7.15 1.76
N GLY A 372 21.65 -8.30 2.24
CA GLY A 372 21.29 -8.50 3.64
C GLY A 372 21.62 -9.90 4.16
N ASN A 373 21.31 -10.15 5.41
CA ASN A 373 21.61 -11.41 6.10
C ASN A 373 20.33 -12.23 6.46
N GLY A 374 19.19 -11.90 5.82
CA GLY A 374 17.89 -12.48 6.12
C GLY A 374 17.10 -11.72 7.20
N ASP A 375 17.79 -11.03 8.12
CA ASP A 375 17.19 -10.22 9.18
C ASP A 375 17.12 -8.73 8.77
N LYS A 376 18.23 -8.18 8.28
CA LYS A 376 18.37 -6.77 7.92
C LYS A 376 19.38 -6.55 6.79
N VAL A 377 19.37 -5.34 6.25
CA VAL A 377 20.38 -4.86 5.31
C VAL A 377 21.78 -4.90 5.94
N THR A 378 22.75 -5.36 5.18
CA THR A 378 24.18 -5.36 5.51
C THR A 378 25.03 -4.66 4.46
N GLY A 379 24.45 -4.28 3.32
CA GLY A 379 25.16 -3.62 2.25
C GLY A 379 24.31 -3.33 1.02
N ILE A 380 24.95 -2.71 0.05
CA ILE A 380 24.39 -2.41 -1.27
C ILE A 380 25.41 -2.76 -2.34
N ARG A 381 25.00 -3.45 -3.40
CA ARG A 381 25.83 -3.71 -4.56
C ARG A 381 25.62 -2.63 -5.60
N THR A 382 26.71 -2.09 -6.10
CA THR A 382 26.69 -1.06 -7.14
C THR A 382 27.63 -1.42 -8.28
N LYS A 383 27.32 -0.89 -9.46
CA LYS A 383 28.12 -0.99 -10.67
C LYS A 383 28.44 0.41 -11.19
N ASP A 384 29.70 0.71 -11.37
CA ASP A 384 30.12 1.92 -12.07
C ASP A 384 29.74 1.78 -13.56
N ARG A 385 28.92 2.70 -14.05
CA ARG A 385 28.39 2.66 -15.43
C ARG A 385 29.43 2.99 -16.49
N LYS A 386 30.54 3.64 -16.10
CA LYS A 386 31.63 4.04 -17.01
C LYS A 386 32.68 2.94 -17.14
N THR A 387 33.07 2.36 -16.01
CA THR A 387 34.13 1.34 -15.97
C THR A 387 33.58 -0.08 -16.00
N GLY A 388 32.33 -0.28 -15.62
CA GLY A 388 31.72 -1.60 -15.45
C GLY A 388 32.13 -2.31 -14.16
N GLU A 389 32.93 -1.67 -13.31
CA GLU A 389 33.41 -2.23 -12.04
C GLU A 389 32.23 -2.38 -11.05
N GLU A 390 32.15 -3.54 -10.42
CA GLU A 390 31.15 -3.84 -9.39
C GLU A 390 31.81 -3.80 -8.00
N ARG A 391 31.07 -3.27 -7.03
CA ARG A 391 31.48 -3.26 -5.63
C ARG A 391 30.30 -3.45 -4.70
N VAL A 392 30.58 -3.98 -3.50
CA VAL A 392 29.64 -4.01 -2.38
C VAL A 392 30.10 -2.98 -1.35
N ILE A 393 29.18 -2.09 -0.98
CA ILE A 393 29.37 -1.12 0.09
C ILE A 393 28.68 -1.67 1.32
N HIS A 394 29.42 -1.98 2.38
CA HIS A 394 28.86 -2.43 3.65
C HIS A 394 28.27 -1.25 4.42
N LEU A 395 27.02 -1.38 4.84
CA LEU A 395 26.27 -0.33 5.51
C LEU A 395 25.06 -0.91 6.26
N ASP A 396 24.43 -0.07 7.09
CA ASP A 396 23.32 -0.50 7.97
C ASP A 396 21.95 -0.11 7.44
N GLY A 397 21.87 0.81 6.46
CA GLY A 397 20.58 1.24 5.90
C GLY A 397 20.69 1.95 4.55
N ILE A 398 19.63 1.91 3.79
CA ILE A 398 19.53 2.48 2.45
C ILE A 398 18.28 3.35 2.38
N PHE A 399 18.45 4.63 2.06
CA PHE A 399 17.37 5.57 1.81
C PHE A 399 17.17 5.76 0.31
N VAL A 400 16.05 5.26 -0.22
CA VAL A 400 15.75 5.35 -1.65
C VAL A 400 15.07 6.68 -1.94
N GLN A 401 15.77 7.58 -2.65
CA GLN A 401 15.38 8.97 -2.93
C GLN A 401 15.37 9.26 -4.44
N ILE A 402 14.81 8.34 -5.22
CA ILE A 402 14.69 8.45 -6.69
C ILE A 402 13.37 9.06 -7.15
N GLY A 403 12.69 9.71 -6.24
CA GLY A 403 11.47 10.49 -6.45
C GLY A 403 10.22 9.83 -5.92
N LEU A 404 9.21 10.69 -5.81
CA LEU A 404 7.84 10.36 -5.43
C LEU A 404 6.97 10.45 -6.69
N ALA A 405 6.03 9.55 -6.86
CA ALA A 405 5.02 9.59 -7.92
C ALA A 405 3.66 9.88 -7.28
N ALA A 406 3.08 11.04 -7.59
CA ALA A 406 1.74 11.38 -7.14
C ALA A 406 0.71 10.42 -7.77
N ASN A 407 -0.22 9.92 -6.95
CA ASN A 407 -1.28 9.01 -7.41
C ASN A 407 -2.44 9.82 -8.03
N SER A 408 -2.13 10.68 -8.98
CA SER A 408 -3.03 11.61 -9.66
C SER A 408 -3.58 11.10 -10.98
N GLY A 409 -3.15 9.92 -11.45
CA GLY A 409 -3.36 9.45 -12.82
C GLY A 409 -4.80 9.56 -13.33
N VAL A 410 -5.79 9.21 -12.50
CA VAL A 410 -7.22 9.26 -12.85
C VAL A 410 -7.75 10.71 -13.02
N PHE A 411 -7.09 11.67 -12.38
CA PHE A 411 -7.46 13.09 -12.40
C PHE A 411 -6.65 13.94 -13.37
N LYS A 412 -5.57 13.39 -13.94
CA LYS A 412 -4.56 14.10 -14.71
C LYS A 412 -5.13 14.89 -15.90
N GLU A 413 -6.19 14.39 -16.54
CA GLU A 413 -6.82 15.07 -17.69
C GLU A 413 -7.93 16.03 -17.26
N ILE A 414 -8.25 16.09 -15.96
CA ILE A 414 -9.35 16.89 -15.42
C ILE A 414 -8.82 18.12 -14.68
N VAL A 415 -7.75 17.94 -13.88
CA VAL A 415 -7.15 19.01 -13.08
C VAL A 415 -5.72 19.30 -13.54
N GLU A 416 -5.25 20.50 -13.28
CA GLU A 416 -3.88 20.88 -13.54
C GLU A 416 -2.90 20.10 -12.65
N THR A 417 -1.84 19.56 -13.28
CA THR A 417 -0.76 18.89 -12.60
C THR A 417 0.59 19.48 -12.99
N ASN A 418 1.55 19.50 -12.06
CA ASN A 418 2.92 19.88 -12.35
C ASN A 418 3.68 18.76 -13.08
N ARG A 419 4.94 19.01 -13.45
CA ARG A 419 5.78 18.03 -14.15
C ARG A 419 5.97 16.70 -13.39
N PRO A 420 6.15 16.68 -12.05
CA PRO A 420 6.16 15.43 -11.27
C PRO A 420 4.82 14.70 -11.21
N GLY A 421 3.72 15.30 -11.62
CA GLY A 421 2.36 14.75 -11.59
C GLY A 421 1.55 15.13 -10.36
N GLU A 422 2.04 16.02 -9.50
CA GLU A 422 1.29 16.51 -8.35
C GLU A 422 0.17 17.45 -8.80
N ILE A 423 -1.01 17.32 -8.16
CA ILE A 423 -2.17 18.20 -8.44
C ILE A 423 -1.88 19.60 -7.90
N VAL A 424 -1.98 20.61 -8.79
CA VAL A 424 -1.78 22.00 -8.41
C VAL A 424 -2.96 22.48 -7.55
N ILE A 425 -2.65 23.05 -6.38
CA ILE A 425 -3.65 23.58 -5.45
C ILE A 425 -3.31 25.01 -5.02
N ASP A 426 -4.35 25.76 -4.67
CA ASP A 426 -4.21 27.05 -3.98
C ASP A 426 -4.02 26.87 -2.46
N ALA A 427 -3.91 28.00 -1.72
CA ALA A 427 -3.79 27.99 -0.26
C ALA A 427 -5.01 27.38 0.47
N HIS A 428 -6.12 27.18 -0.22
CA HIS A 428 -7.37 26.59 0.27
C HIS A 428 -7.58 25.13 -0.20
N CYS A 429 -6.57 24.51 -0.79
CA CYS A 429 -6.63 23.16 -1.38
C CYS A 429 -7.59 23.04 -2.58
N ARG A 430 -7.99 24.15 -3.22
CA ARG A 430 -8.79 24.14 -4.44
C ARG A 430 -7.91 23.86 -5.65
N THR A 431 -8.41 23.07 -6.57
CA THR A 431 -7.78 22.89 -7.88
C THR A 431 -8.29 23.97 -8.85
N ASN A 432 -7.81 23.95 -10.09
CA ASN A 432 -8.34 24.78 -11.17
C ASN A 432 -9.78 24.41 -11.60
N VAL A 433 -10.36 23.33 -11.07
CA VAL A 433 -11.72 22.86 -11.39
C VAL A 433 -12.63 23.04 -10.18
N PRO A 434 -13.72 23.84 -10.27
CA PRO A 434 -14.66 24.02 -9.17
C PRO A 434 -15.24 22.69 -8.67
N GLY A 435 -15.24 22.51 -7.35
CA GLY A 435 -15.72 21.29 -6.69
C GLY A 435 -14.73 20.14 -6.70
N ILE A 436 -13.52 20.32 -7.21
CA ILE A 436 -12.42 19.35 -7.02
C ILE A 436 -11.34 20.00 -6.17
N TYR A 437 -11.02 19.32 -5.08
CA TYR A 437 -10.00 19.68 -4.10
C TYR A 437 -8.94 18.59 -4.05
N ALA A 438 -7.69 18.93 -3.67
CA ALA A 438 -6.67 17.93 -3.43
C ALA A 438 -5.94 18.21 -2.13
N ALA A 439 -5.55 17.15 -1.41
CA ALA A 439 -4.92 17.25 -0.11
C ALA A 439 -3.89 16.15 0.14
N GLY A 440 -2.82 16.49 0.86
CA GLY A 440 -1.73 15.60 1.17
C GLY A 440 -0.78 15.36 -0.01
N ASP A 441 -0.12 14.23 0.00
CA ASP A 441 1.04 13.95 -0.85
C ASP A 441 0.74 13.96 -2.37
N VAL A 442 -0.51 13.82 -2.76
CA VAL A 442 -0.94 13.91 -4.17
C VAL A 442 -0.87 15.32 -4.73
N SER A 443 -0.87 16.35 -3.86
CA SER A 443 -0.93 17.77 -4.22
C SER A 443 0.44 18.43 -4.20
N THR A 444 0.50 19.68 -4.65
CA THR A 444 1.71 20.53 -4.59
C THR A 444 2.03 21.06 -3.19
N VAL A 445 1.39 20.52 -2.13
CA VAL A 445 1.76 20.89 -0.75
C VAL A 445 3.22 20.57 -0.48
N PRO A 446 4.01 21.49 0.05
CA PRO A 446 5.38 21.21 0.45
C PRO A 446 5.41 20.28 1.67
N PHE A 447 6.51 19.51 1.82
CA PHE A 447 6.74 18.58 2.94
C PHE A 447 5.67 17.49 3.08
N LYS A 448 5.93 16.32 2.52
CA LYS A 448 5.04 15.16 2.55
C LYS A 448 5.11 14.47 3.92
N GLN A 449 4.30 14.95 4.88
CA GLN A 449 4.27 14.49 6.27
C GLN A 449 2.83 14.16 6.69
N ILE A 450 2.67 13.22 7.63
CA ILE A 450 1.35 12.80 8.15
C ILE A 450 0.57 13.99 8.69
N ILE A 451 1.19 14.80 9.54
CA ILE A 451 0.53 15.96 10.17
C ILE A 451 0.11 17.02 9.14
N ILE A 452 0.92 17.25 8.11
CA ILE A 452 0.61 18.18 7.03
C ILE A 452 -0.56 17.64 6.21
N SER A 453 -0.53 16.35 5.85
CA SER A 453 -1.62 15.68 5.14
C SER A 453 -2.95 15.76 5.90
N MET A 454 -2.94 15.58 7.23
CA MET A 454 -4.13 15.76 8.08
C MET A 454 -4.64 17.20 8.04
N GLY A 455 -3.75 18.18 8.13
CA GLY A 455 -4.09 19.61 8.07
C GLY A 455 -4.68 20.00 6.71
N GLU A 456 -4.07 19.52 5.63
CA GLU A 456 -4.55 19.75 4.27
C GLU A 456 -5.93 19.10 4.03
N GLY A 457 -6.15 17.88 4.52
CA GLY A 457 -7.45 17.22 4.44
C GLY A 457 -8.57 18.01 5.13
N ALA A 458 -8.29 18.51 6.35
CA ALA A 458 -9.22 19.38 7.08
C ALA A 458 -9.51 20.68 6.31
N LYS A 459 -8.49 21.31 5.76
CA LYS A 459 -8.58 22.53 4.96
C LYS A 459 -9.43 22.30 3.70
N ALA A 460 -9.18 21.24 2.95
CA ALA A 460 -9.95 20.88 1.76
C ALA A 460 -11.45 20.71 2.07
N ALA A 461 -11.77 20.01 3.17
CA ALA A 461 -13.14 19.82 3.62
C ALA A 461 -13.83 21.13 3.99
N LEU A 462 -13.14 22.02 4.71
CA LEU A 462 -13.67 23.32 5.09
C LEU A 462 -13.88 24.22 3.87
N SER A 463 -12.97 24.15 2.89
CA SER A 463 -13.10 24.89 1.61
C SER A 463 -14.27 24.37 0.78
N ALA A 464 -14.47 23.05 0.72
CA ALA A 464 -15.62 22.46 0.03
C ALA A 464 -16.95 22.88 0.68
N PHE A 465 -17.01 22.91 2.01
CA PHE A 465 -18.19 23.41 2.73
C PHE A 465 -18.44 24.90 2.48
N GLU A 466 -17.39 25.73 2.51
CA GLU A 466 -17.49 27.16 2.22
C GLU A 466 -18.03 27.43 0.80
N ASP A 467 -17.49 26.72 -0.19
CA ASP A 467 -17.89 26.83 -1.59
C ASP A 467 -19.34 26.39 -1.81
N ARG A 468 -19.79 25.35 -1.07
CA ARG A 468 -21.19 24.94 -1.07
C ARG A 468 -22.11 26.06 -0.52
N VAL A 469 -21.74 26.64 0.63
CA VAL A 469 -22.53 27.73 1.25
C VAL A 469 -22.58 28.97 0.34
N ARG A 470 -21.53 29.23 -0.40
CA ARG A 470 -21.45 30.34 -1.35
C ARG A 470 -22.14 30.06 -2.69
N GLY A 471 -22.70 28.86 -2.90
CA GLY A 471 -23.36 28.48 -4.14
C GLY A 471 -22.41 28.20 -5.31
N VAL A 472 -21.13 28.02 -5.05
CA VAL A 472 -20.12 27.67 -6.09
C VAL A 472 -20.32 26.24 -6.62
N LEU A 473 -20.86 25.35 -5.78
CA LEU A 473 -21.08 23.95 -6.12
C LEU A 473 -22.47 23.63 -6.68
N GLY A 474 -23.35 24.64 -6.79
CA GLY A 474 -24.72 24.50 -7.28
C GLY A 474 -25.72 24.24 -6.19
#